data_fbdc5a9c7472e55f73e8ef8b3c123d32
#
_entry.id   fbdc5a9c7472e55f73e8ef8b3c123d32
#
_cell.length_a   1.000
_cell.length_b   1.000
_cell.length_c   1.000
_cell.angle_alpha   90.00
_cell.angle_beta   90.00
_cell.angle_gamma   90.00
#
_symmetry.space_group_name_H-M   'P 1'
#
loop_
_entity.id
_entity.type
_entity.pdbx_description
1 polymer ?
#
loop_
_entity_poly.entity_id
_entity_poly.type
_entity_poly.pdbx_seq_one_letter_code
_entity_poly.pdbx_strand_id
1 'polypeptide(L)'
;MNKNGSKFSMDTIISFSAIIIATASIFVAVWQGYETRKHNRLSVRPKLQISYSVDEERFGYILINNGLGPATITEIKIFIDGKEMINPGFSGYDELIDKLNFSNRRKAHSSLNPGTTIKAGETKNIILVNIEKDDNLDELLPTIYQRIGMEITYISMYNEEFIYTFPN
;
A
#
# COMPACT_ATOMS: atom_id res chain seq x y z
N MET A 1 60.81 48.62 15.97
CA MET A 1 59.44 48.12 15.66
C MET A 1 59.57 46.73 15.13
N ASN A 2 59.34 45.72 15.96
CA ASN A 2 59.50 44.33 15.63
C ASN A 2 58.17 43.78 15.14
N LYS A 3 57.99 43.56 13.83
CA LYS A 3 56.82 42.92 13.24
C LYS A 3 57.01 41.40 13.36
N ASN A 4 56.61 40.84 14.50
CA ASN A 4 56.40 39.39 14.61
C ASN A 4 55.10 39.02 13.86
N GLY A 5 55.20 38.86 12.55
CA GLY A 5 54.19 38.12 11.81
C GLY A 5 54.28 36.67 12.20
N SER A 6 53.27 36.14 12.92
CA SER A 6 53.17 34.74 13.23
C SER A 6 53.06 33.95 11.91
N LYS A 7 54.16 33.38 11.42
CA LYS A 7 54.11 32.43 10.31
C LYS A 7 53.44 31.15 10.88
N PHE A 8 52.24 30.88 10.48
CA PHE A 8 51.63 29.57 10.72
C PHE A 8 52.59 28.49 10.19
N SER A 9 52.96 27.55 11.05
CA SER A 9 53.82 26.46 10.59
C SER A 9 53.03 25.58 9.59
N MET A 10 53.75 24.98 8.63
CA MET A 10 53.13 24.03 7.68
C MET A 10 52.34 22.94 8.40
N ASP A 11 52.85 22.46 9.53
CA ASP A 11 52.17 21.44 10.35
C ASP A 11 50.85 21.90 10.92
N THR A 12 50.76 23.18 11.31
CA THR A 12 49.48 23.78 11.79
C THR A 12 48.43 23.88 10.66
N ILE A 13 48.86 24.22 9.44
CA ILE A 13 47.98 24.30 8.29
C ILE A 13 47.48 22.90 7.93
N ILE A 14 48.34 21.89 7.90
CA ILE A 14 47.98 20.49 7.63
C ILE A 14 47.01 19.97 8.68
N SER A 15 47.27 20.21 9.96
CA SER A 15 46.40 19.77 11.05
C SER A 15 45.02 20.41 10.97
N PHE A 16 44.94 21.69 10.67
CA PHE A 16 43.67 22.41 10.53
C PHE A 16 42.87 21.92 9.31
N SER A 17 43.57 21.69 8.19
CA SER A 17 42.92 21.10 6.99
C SER A 17 42.40 19.70 7.27
N ALA A 18 43.14 18.88 8.01
CA ALA A 18 42.67 17.53 8.39
C ALA A 18 41.41 17.58 9.25
N ILE A 19 41.31 18.52 10.20
CA ILE A 19 40.12 18.71 11.02
C ILE A 19 38.89 19.13 10.17
N ILE A 20 39.12 20.05 9.24
CA ILE A 20 38.02 20.50 8.33
C ILE A 20 37.53 19.32 7.49
N ILE A 21 38.42 18.56 6.88
CA ILE A 21 38.09 17.40 6.07
C ILE A 21 37.34 16.34 6.91
N ALA A 22 37.83 16.04 8.11
CA ALA A 22 37.20 15.09 9.01
C ALA A 22 35.77 15.53 9.39
N THR A 23 35.61 16.81 9.73
CA THR A 23 34.29 17.38 10.06
C THR A 23 33.34 17.32 8.86
N ALA A 24 33.77 17.73 7.67
CA ALA A 24 32.97 17.64 6.45
C ALA A 24 32.56 16.20 6.14
N SER A 25 33.48 15.22 6.35
CA SER A 25 33.21 13.80 6.13
C SER A 25 32.11 13.27 7.06
N ILE A 26 32.07 13.73 8.32
CA ILE A 26 31.02 13.36 9.28
C ILE A 26 29.64 13.89 8.78
N PHE A 27 29.58 15.14 8.34
CA PHE A 27 28.35 15.71 7.78
C PHE A 27 27.83 14.91 6.58
N VAL A 28 28.73 14.59 5.65
CA VAL A 28 28.38 13.79 4.47
C VAL A 28 27.89 12.40 4.88
N ALA A 29 28.56 11.74 5.83
CA ALA A 29 28.17 10.42 6.30
C ALA A 29 26.77 10.41 6.96
N VAL A 30 26.46 11.42 7.77
CA VAL A 30 25.13 11.59 8.40
C VAL A 30 24.07 11.84 7.33
N TRP A 31 24.33 12.70 6.37
CA TRP A 31 23.42 12.95 5.26
C TRP A 31 23.16 11.68 4.44
N GLN A 32 24.21 10.98 4.02
CA GLN A 32 24.07 9.72 3.29
C GLN A 32 23.25 8.68 4.06
N GLY A 33 23.45 8.59 5.37
CA GLY A 33 22.64 7.72 6.23
C GLY A 33 21.16 8.08 6.21
N TYR A 34 20.83 9.36 6.21
CA TYR A 34 19.43 9.84 6.12
C TYR A 34 18.81 9.53 4.75
N GLU A 35 19.49 9.88 3.66
CA GLU A 35 19.02 9.60 2.31
C GLU A 35 18.86 8.09 2.04
N THR A 36 19.78 7.28 2.51
CA THR A 36 19.72 5.82 2.38
C THR A 36 18.46 5.26 3.09
N ARG A 37 18.17 5.73 4.31
CA ARG A 37 16.97 5.30 5.04
C ARG A 37 15.69 5.68 4.31
N LYS A 38 15.63 6.91 3.79
CA LYS A 38 14.49 7.39 3.00
C LYS A 38 14.31 6.57 1.73
N HIS A 39 15.39 6.34 1.00
CA HIS A 39 15.38 5.52 -0.20
C HIS A 39 14.91 4.08 0.08
N ASN A 40 15.41 3.46 1.15
CA ASN A 40 15.02 2.11 1.55
C ASN A 40 13.52 2.02 1.86
N ARG A 41 12.94 3.01 2.53
CA ARG A 41 11.49 3.05 2.79
C ARG A 41 10.68 3.17 1.51
N LEU A 42 11.09 4.04 0.60
CA LEU A 42 10.41 4.22 -0.68
C LEU A 42 10.51 3.00 -1.58
N SER A 43 11.66 2.31 -1.58
CA SER A 43 11.91 1.13 -2.41
C SER A 43 11.09 -0.10 -2.02
N VAL A 44 10.52 -0.12 -0.81
CA VAL A 44 9.64 -1.20 -0.34
C VAL A 44 8.26 -0.69 0.05
N ARG A 45 7.83 0.43 -0.51
CA ARG A 45 6.52 0.99 -0.24
C ARG A 45 5.42 0.12 -0.86
N PRO A 46 4.45 -0.35 -0.10
CA PRO A 46 3.30 -1.04 -0.64
C PRO A 46 2.35 -0.07 -1.34
N LYS A 47 1.58 -0.56 -2.31
CA LYS A 47 0.51 0.19 -2.96
C LYS A 47 -0.64 -0.76 -3.29
N LEU A 48 -1.64 -0.78 -2.43
CA LEU A 48 -2.85 -1.55 -2.67
C LEU A 48 -3.73 -0.84 -3.71
N GLN A 49 -4.38 -1.65 -4.53
CA GLN A 49 -5.36 -1.20 -5.51
C GLN A 49 -6.43 -2.26 -5.68
N ILE A 50 -7.70 -1.84 -5.69
CA ILE A 50 -8.82 -2.69 -6.07
C ILE A 50 -9.05 -2.51 -7.56
N SER A 51 -9.25 -3.62 -8.25
CA SER A 51 -9.65 -3.68 -9.65
C SER A 51 -10.78 -4.68 -9.82
N TYR A 52 -11.56 -4.54 -10.85
CA TYR A 52 -12.48 -5.59 -11.24
C TYR A 52 -11.75 -6.60 -12.14
N SER A 53 -12.15 -7.84 -12.01
CA SER A 53 -11.69 -8.95 -12.85
C SER A 53 -12.92 -9.54 -13.54
N VAL A 54 -12.80 -9.75 -14.85
CA VAL A 54 -13.81 -10.44 -15.64
C VAL A 54 -13.07 -11.47 -16.47
N ASP A 55 -13.43 -12.71 -16.31
CA ASP A 55 -12.98 -13.83 -17.14
C ASP A 55 -14.20 -14.51 -17.81
N GLU A 56 -14.01 -15.61 -18.52
CA GLU A 56 -15.08 -16.30 -19.23
C GLU A 56 -16.16 -16.88 -18.30
N GLU A 57 -15.82 -17.15 -17.04
CA GLU A 57 -16.69 -17.83 -16.09
C GLU A 57 -17.11 -16.94 -14.91
N ARG A 58 -16.31 -15.89 -14.60
CA ARG A 58 -16.46 -15.14 -13.35
C ARG A 58 -16.21 -13.66 -13.54
N PHE A 59 -16.85 -12.87 -12.70
CA PHE A 59 -16.57 -11.45 -12.54
C PHE A 59 -16.52 -11.10 -11.05
N GLY A 60 -15.88 -9.97 -10.74
CA GLY A 60 -15.85 -9.46 -9.38
C GLY A 60 -14.67 -8.53 -9.11
N TYR A 61 -14.28 -8.44 -7.84
CA TYR A 61 -13.24 -7.53 -7.38
C TYR A 61 -12.04 -8.29 -6.87
N ILE A 62 -10.87 -7.78 -7.24
CA ILE A 62 -9.57 -8.27 -6.80
C ILE A 62 -8.81 -7.14 -6.12
N LEU A 63 -8.02 -7.47 -5.11
CA LEU A 63 -7.09 -6.58 -4.45
C LEU A 63 -5.68 -6.94 -4.90
N ILE A 64 -4.95 -5.97 -5.42
CA ILE A 64 -3.60 -6.15 -5.95
C ILE A 64 -2.65 -5.27 -5.15
N ASN A 65 -1.49 -5.79 -4.79
CA ASN A 65 -0.41 -4.96 -4.28
C ASN A 65 0.55 -4.60 -5.43
N ASN A 66 0.34 -3.44 -6.03
CA ASN A 66 1.20 -2.89 -7.11
C ASN A 66 2.47 -2.21 -6.56
N GLY A 67 2.68 -2.25 -5.25
CA GLY A 67 3.89 -1.73 -4.62
C GLY A 67 5.04 -2.73 -4.63
N LEU A 68 6.21 -2.27 -4.17
CA LEU A 68 7.44 -3.06 -4.13
C LEU A 68 7.62 -3.80 -2.78
N GLY A 69 6.87 -3.42 -1.75
CA GLY A 69 6.91 -4.04 -0.42
C GLY A 69 5.60 -4.70 -0.03
N PRO A 70 5.61 -5.53 1.02
CA PRO A 70 4.40 -6.14 1.54
C PRO A 70 3.49 -5.10 2.20
N ALA A 71 2.17 -5.32 2.08
CA ALA A 71 1.12 -4.58 2.77
C ALA A 71 0.48 -5.47 3.82
N THR A 72 0.47 -5.08 5.08
CA THR A 72 -0.27 -5.77 6.13
C THR A 72 -1.54 -4.99 6.44
N ILE A 73 -2.68 -5.60 6.22
CA ILE A 73 -3.99 -5.00 6.46
C ILE A 73 -4.21 -4.84 7.96
N THR A 74 -4.60 -3.64 8.38
CA THR A 74 -4.95 -3.34 9.79
C THR A 74 -6.46 -3.17 9.96
N GLU A 75 -7.15 -2.63 8.95
CA GLU A 75 -8.60 -2.45 8.96
C GLU A 75 -9.18 -2.57 7.55
N ILE A 76 -10.41 -3.09 7.45
CA ILE A 76 -11.20 -3.08 6.23
C ILE A 76 -12.60 -2.64 6.58
N LYS A 77 -13.11 -1.66 5.82
CA LYS A 77 -14.52 -1.26 5.86
C LYS A 77 -15.12 -1.49 4.48
N ILE A 78 -16.31 -2.08 4.45
CA ILE A 78 -17.09 -2.31 3.24
C ILE A 78 -18.39 -1.51 3.35
N PHE A 79 -18.72 -0.81 2.29
CA PHE A 79 -19.93 0.00 2.17
C PHE A 79 -20.79 -0.57 1.07
N ILE A 80 -22.11 -0.64 1.31
CA ILE A 80 -23.12 -0.94 0.30
C ILE A 80 -24.12 0.19 0.30
N ASP A 81 -24.37 0.76 -0.88
CA ASP A 81 -25.27 1.90 -1.06
C ASP A 81 -24.94 3.05 -0.06
N GLY A 82 -23.65 3.27 0.17
CA GLY A 82 -23.13 4.30 1.07
C GLY A 82 -23.24 3.99 2.58
N LYS A 83 -23.72 2.79 2.96
CA LYS A 83 -23.82 2.37 4.36
C LYS A 83 -22.73 1.36 4.70
N GLU A 84 -22.02 1.60 5.79
CA GLU A 84 -21.01 0.68 6.29
C GLU A 84 -21.65 -0.64 6.75
N MET A 85 -21.03 -1.74 6.36
CA MET A 85 -21.41 -3.08 6.83
C MET A 85 -20.74 -3.41 8.16
N ILE A 86 -21.51 -3.91 9.12
CA ILE A 86 -21.08 -4.16 10.51
C ILE A 86 -20.26 -5.41 10.57
N ASN A 87 -19.65 -6.03 9.86
CA ASN A 87 -18.66 -7.12 9.99
C ASN A 87 -18.07 -7.50 8.62
N PRO A 88 -16.93 -6.96 8.23
CA PRO A 88 -16.25 -7.35 7.00
C PRO A 88 -15.53 -8.72 7.08
N GLY A 89 -15.89 -9.59 8.04
CA GLY A 89 -15.43 -10.97 8.12
C GLY A 89 -16.11 -11.90 7.13
N PHE A 90 -15.87 -13.22 7.24
CA PHE A 90 -16.43 -14.25 6.33
C PHE A 90 -17.95 -14.12 6.14
N SER A 91 -18.69 -13.84 7.21
CA SER A 91 -20.13 -13.61 7.18
C SER A 91 -20.52 -12.31 6.45
N GLY A 92 -19.67 -11.29 6.46
CA GLY A 92 -19.90 -10.03 5.76
C GLY A 92 -19.85 -10.17 4.24
N TYR A 93 -19.01 -11.04 3.71
CA TYR A 93 -18.99 -11.32 2.26
C TYR A 93 -20.25 -12.04 1.79
N ASP A 94 -20.83 -12.93 2.61
CA ASP A 94 -22.10 -13.57 2.29
C ASP A 94 -23.25 -12.55 2.29
N GLU A 95 -23.29 -11.67 3.28
CA GLU A 95 -24.27 -10.57 3.33
C GLU A 95 -24.12 -9.61 2.14
N LEU A 96 -22.89 -9.30 1.72
CA LEU A 96 -22.61 -8.51 0.53
C LEU A 96 -23.22 -9.16 -0.72
N ILE A 97 -23.00 -10.45 -0.90
CA ILE A 97 -23.50 -11.22 -2.03
C ILE A 97 -25.04 -11.26 -2.03
N ASP A 98 -25.63 -11.44 -0.87
CA ASP A 98 -27.09 -11.49 -0.72
C ASP A 98 -27.73 -10.12 -1.07
N LYS A 99 -27.14 -9.02 -0.60
CA LYS A 99 -27.59 -7.66 -0.93
C LYS A 99 -27.42 -7.29 -2.40
N LEU A 100 -26.50 -7.96 -3.09
CA LEU A 100 -26.29 -7.81 -4.54
C LEU A 100 -27.14 -8.78 -5.38
N ASN A 101 -27.98 -9.61 -4.76
CA ASN A 101 -28.82 -10.63 -5.39
C ASN A 101 -28.04 -11.76 -6.09
N PHE A 102 -26.86 -12.12 -5.57
CA PHE A 102 -26.04 -13.21 -6.10
C PHE A 102 -26.02 -14.46 -5.21
N SER A 103 -26.96 -14.59 -4.26
CA SER A 103 -26.99 -15.66 -3.26
C SER A 103 -26.95 -17.08 -3.85
N ASN A 104 -27.55 -17.26 -5.02
CA ASN A 104 -27.68 -18.55 -5.69
C ASN A 104 -26.47 -18.90 -6.58
N ARG A 105 -25.52 -18.02 -6.72
CA ARG A 105 -24.37 -18.21 -7.60
C ARG A 105 -23.18 -18.83 -6.89
N ARG A 106 -22.35 -19.57 -7.63
CA ARG A 106 -21.05 -19.97 -7.11
C ARG A 106 -20.18 -18.74 -6.90
N LYS A 107 -19.51 -18.70 -5.77
CA LYS A 107 -18.69 -17.58 -5.30
C LYS A 107 -17.34 -18.03 -4.80
N ALA A 108 -16.34 -17.21 -4.98
CA ALA A 108 -15.03 -17.37 -4.41
C ALA A 108 -14.58 -16.06 -3.78
N HIS A 109 -14.02 -16.13 -2.58
CA HIS A 109 -13.42 -14.98 -1.92
C HIS A 109 -12.19 -15.42 -1.13
N SER A 110 -11.28 -14.49 -0.89
CA SER A 110 -10.16 -14.67 0.04
C SER A 110 -10.51 -14.02 1.37
N SER A 111 -10.15 -14.65 2.47
CA SER A 111 -10.25 -14.00 3.78
C SER A 111 -9.29 -12.81 3.85
N LEU A 112 -9.84 -11.61 3.79
CA LEU A 112 -9.11 -10.36 3.99
C LEU A 112 -9.45 -9.84 5.39
N ASN A 113 -8.70 -10.29 6.38
CA ASN A 113 -8.89 -9.90 7.77
C ASN A 113 -7.73 -9.00 8.22
N PRO A 114 -7.90 -8.20 9.28
CA PRO A 114 -6.79 -7.56 9.96
C PRO A 114 -5.68 -8.57 10.28
N GLY A 115 -4.43 -8.21 9.97
CA GLY A 115 -3.26 -9.11 10.04
C GLY A 115 -2.92 -9.84 8.74
N THR A 116 -3.80 -9.83 7.72
CA THR A 116 -3.48 -10.39 6.40
C THR A 116 -2.38 -9.57 5.74
N THR A 117 -1.31 -10.25 5.31
CA THR A 117 -0.22 -9.63 4.55
C THR A 117 -0.33 -9.99 3.07
N ILE A 118 -0.27 -8.99 2.22
CA ILE A 118 -0.29 -9.10 0.75
C ILE A 118 1.10 -8.75 0.25
N LYS A 119 1.78 -9.73 -0.35
CA LYS A 119 3.14 -9.55 -0.88
C LYS A 119 3.15 -8.60 -2.08
N ALA A 120 4.31 -8.05 -2.41
CA ALA A 120 4.50 -7.31 -3.65
C ALA A 120 4.08 -8.15 -4.86
N GLY A 121 3.24 -7.58 -5.74
CA GLY A 121 2.70 -8.26 -6.92
C GLY A 121 1.62 -9.32 -6.64
N GLU A 122 1.27 -9.57 -5.37
CA GLU A 122 0.23 -10.55 -5.03
C GLU A 122 -1.17 -10.00 -5.29
N THR A 123 -2.03 -10.87 -5.81
CA THR A 123 -3.45 -10.60 -6.03
C THR A 123 -4.29 -11.47 -5.10
N LYS A 124 -5.31 -10.88 -4.47
CA LYS A 124 -6.31 -11.57 -3.66
C LYS A 124 -7.71 -11.31 -4.22
N ASN A 125 -8.52 -12.35 -4.30
CA ASN A 125 -9.91 -12.20 -4.67
C ASN A 125 -10.68 -11.60 -3.49
N ILE A 126 -11.25 -10.42 -3.65
CA ILE A 126 -12.17 -9.87 -2.65
C ILE A 126 -13.48 -10.64 -2.75
N ILE A 127 -14.05 -10.68 -3.93
CA ILE A 127 -15.24 -11.45 -4.26
C ILE A 127 -15.23 -11.75 -5.76
N LEU A 128 -15.45 -13.01 -6.12
CA LEU A 128 -15.70 -13.45 -7.50
C LEU A 128 -16.99 -14.23 -7.54
N VAL A 129 -17.82 -13.95 -8.53
CA VAL A 129 -19.13 -14.57 -8.74
C VAL A 129 -19.17 -15.15 -10.14
N ASN A 130 -19.76 -16.35 -10.31
CA ASN A 130 -19.89 -16.96 -11.63
C ASN A 130 -20.85 -16.18 -12.51
N ILE A 131 -20.50 -16.06 -13.79
CA ILE A 131 -21.33 -15.49 -14.85
C ILE A 131 -22.36 -16.54 -15.25
N GLU A 132 -23.61 -16.11 -15.39
CA GLU A 132 -24.69 -16.92 -15.98
C GLU A 132 -24.91 -16.53 -17.44
N LYS A 133 -25.47 -17.46 -18.23
CA LYS A 133 -25.64 -17.26 -19.69
C LYS A 133 -26.47 -16.04 -20.07
N ASP A 134 -27.38 -15.64 -19.19
CA ASP A 134 -28.31 -14.54 -19.42
C ASP A 134 -27.81 -13.21 -18.84
N ASP A 135 -26.57 -13.17 -18.32
CA ASP A 135 -26.00 -11.95 -17.74
C ASP A 135 -25.64 -10.92 -18.81
N ASN A 136 -26.16 -9.73 -18.64
CA ASN A 136 -25.70 -8.54 -19.36
C ASN A 136 -24.62 -7.84 -18.52
N LEU A 137 -23.34 -8.18 -18.75
CA LEU A 137 -22.22 -7.63 -17.99
C LEU A 137 -22.08 -6.11 -18.15
N ASP A 138 -22.47 -5.55 -19.29
CA ASP A 138 -22.37 -4.11 -19.54
C ASP A 138 -23.31 -3.29 -18.65
N GLU A 139 -24.42 -3.87 -18.21
CA GLU A 139 -25.33 -3.25 -17.24
C GLU A 139 -25.02 -3.65 -15.80
N LEU A 140 -24.58 -4.87 -15.60
CA LEU A 140 -24.34 -5.45 -14.28
C LEU A 140 -23.13 -4.83 -13.59
N LEU A 141 -22.00 -4.72 -14.29
CA LEU A 141 -20.75 -4.21 -13.72
C LEU A 141 -20.84 -2.76 -13.24
N PRO A 142 -21.38 -1.81 -14.03
CA PRO A 142 -21.56 -0.43 -13.54
C PRO A 142 -22.46 -0.33 -12.33
N THR A 143 -23.55 -1.15 -12.30
CA THR A 143 -24.48 -1.17 -11.17
C THR A 143 -23.81 -1.63 -9.88
N ILE A 144 -23.01 -2.70 -9.94
CA ILE A 144 -22.27 -3.20 -8.79
C ILE A 144 -21.19 -2.19 -8.36
N TYR A 145 -20.47 -1.61 -9.33
CA TYR A 145 -19.42 -0.63 -9.07
C TYR A 145 -19.93 0.59 -8.29
N GLN A 146 -21.13 1.07 -8.62
CA GLN A 146 -21.74 2.23 -7.95
C GLN A 146 -22.25 1.92 -6.55
N ARG A 147 -22.54 0.65 -6.24
CA ARG A 147 -23.12 0.22 -4.96
C ARG A 147 -22.08 -0.14 -3.91
N ILE A 148 -20.89 -0.56 -4.34
CA ILE A 148 -19.84 -1.06 -3.44
C ILE A 148 -18.79 0.01 -3.22
N GLY A 149 -18.53 0.32 -1.96
CA GLY A 149 -17.36 1.08 -1.51
C GLY A 149 -16.50 0.25 -0.59
N MET A 150 -15.20 0.49 -0.58
CA MET A 150 -14.26 -0.16 0.33
C MET A 150 -13.21 0.83 0.81
N GLU A 151 -12.88 0.78 2.11
CA GLU A 151 -11.74 1.47 2.69
C GLU A 151 -10.84 0.44 3.34
N ILE A 152 -9.57 0.43 2.95
CA ILE A 152 -8.57 -0.50 3.46
C ILE A 152 -7.45 0.30 4.07
N THR A 153 -7.26 0.13 5.38
CA THR A 153 -6.09 0.65 6.10
C THR A 153 -5.04 -0.44 6.18
N TYR A 154 -3.81 -0.11 5.83
CA TYR A 154 -2.71 -1.06 5.83
C TYR A 154 -1.39 -0.40 6.19
N ILE A 155 -0.44 -1.19 6.66
CA ILE A 155 0.90 -0.73 7.04
C ILE A 155 1.97 -1.37 6.16
N SER A 156 3.06 -0.60 5.96
CA SER A 156 4.29 -1.11 5.35
C SER A 156 5.12 -1.91 6.36
N MET A 157 6.19 -2.56 5.89
CA MET A 157 7.18 -3.21 6.76
C MET A 157 7.91 -2.23 7.71
N TYR A 158 7.80 -0.94 7.50
CA TYR A 158 8.32 0.12 8.39
C TYR A 158 7.24 0.74 9.28
N ASN A 159 6.06 0.09 9.41
CA ASN A 159 4.90 0.57 10.16
C ASN A 159 4.38 1.95 9.70
N GLU A 160 4.59 2.28 8.43
CA GLU A 160 3.98 3.47 7.84
C GLU A 160 2.54 3.09 7.42
N GLU A 161 1.57 3.88 7.89
CA GLU A 161 0.16 3.65 7.62
C GLU A 161 -0.28 4.30 6.31
N PHE A 162 -1.13 3.60 5.57
CA PHE A 162 -1.75 4.03 4.33
C PHE A 162 -3.22 3.68 4.33
N ILE A 163 -4.03 4.52 3.69
CA ILE A 163 -5.44 4.28 3.47
C ILE A 163 -5.69 4.24 1.96
N TYR A 164 -6.40 3.23 1.52
CA TYR A 164 -6.91 3.11 0.16
C TYR A 164 -8.42 3.08 0.18
N THR A 165 -9.06 3.96 -0.60
CA THR A 165 -10.52 4.05 -0.73
C THR A 165 -10.92 3.67 -2.15
N PHE A 166 -11.98 2.87 -2.28
CA PHE A 166 -12.58 2.44 -3.54
C PHE A 166 -14.10 2.71 -3.53
N PRO A 167 -14.71 3.22 -4.62
CA PRO A 167 -14.02 3.84 -5.76
C PRO A 167 -13.27 5.11 -5.37
N ASN A 168 -12.26 5.47 -6.15
CA ASN A 168 -11.44 6.68 -5.95
C ASN A 168 -12.15 7.92 -6.44
#